data_ed91d95a7b97504f2df8b4b545252b22
#
_entry.id   ed91d95a7b97504f2df8b4b545252b22
#
_cell.length_a   1.000
_cell.length_b   1.000
_cell.length_c   1.000
_cell.angle_alpha   90.00
_cell.angle_beta   90.00
_cell.angle_gamma   90.00
#
_symmetry.space_group_name_H-M   'P 1'
#
loop_
_entity.id
_entity.type
_entity.pdbx_description
1 polymer ?
#
loop_
_entity_poly.entity_id
_entity_poly.type
_entity_poly.pdbx_seq_one_letter_code
_entity_poly.pdbx_strand_id
1 'polypeptide(L)'
;MTVGHWFGPDGRPLCGWWSEPARGTSHGVVVVPPLGYEYWSAHRTLRSLAEAFAAAGHHALRFDYDGTGDSAGEPTDPDRLAAWSASVLAAVAELRARGCEHVTLAGLRFGGTLALVLGAQAKADRVIAWLPVLSGKRYARELKMLALAVPDSEGEIVFAGTNVSGETAKALATIELDKLADRPAPRVLIATQPDRPVDKLVARLAELGSETDVISLAGAHTALEVPSEDAVVPTALIEAISGWLGEAPEAPSSPLARRATATFSGITETIAELAGLTAIASARAGTVPEDFVVFLNSGSEVHVGPGRAWVDYTRALAAAGAGAVRVDWSGWGESPDRGHAPGRPYDQHGIAETIEIVTALRDRGAKRVMLAGLCAGAWMAVQAALRAHVDGVIAINPQLYWLPGDPVEALLSDTRKRRTAIRERDAKLRDQHVWDALDAIGVWPPAAQWLHGLTERRVPTLLLFAEGDDGLEFLEMRCARRLKQELAAGYVRTVQIPDIDHQMYRTWRRGEVVTAVRAFIGL
;
A
#
# COMPACT_ATOMS: atom_id res chain seq x y z
N MET A 1 5.65 2.11 -20.05
CA MET A 1 5.69 0.85 -19.27
C MET A 1 6.30 1.16 -17.91
N THR A 2 5.70 0.71 -16.83
CA THR A 2 6.22 0.92 -15.47
C THR A 2 7.10 -0.27 -15.07
N VAL A 3 8.29 0.01 -14.50
CA VAL A 3 9.28 -1.01 -14.13
C VAL A 3 9.77 -0.77 -12.72
N GLY A 4 9.66 -1.77 -11.86
CA GLY A 4 10.19 -1.72 -10.50
C GLY A 4 11.72 -1.82 -10.48
N HIS A 5 12.36 -1.04 -9.59
CA HIS A 5 13.80 -0.89 -9.54
C HIS A 5 14.28 -0.56 -8.12
N TRP A 6 15.30 -1.25 -7.66
CA TRP A 6 16.00 -0.91 -6.44
C TRP A 6 17.16 0.04 -6.73
N PHE A 7 17.29 1.13 -5.95
CA PHE A 7 18.34 2.11 -6.12
C PHE A 7 18.83 2.67 -4.77
N GLY A 8 19.73 3.64 -4.81
CA GLY A 8 20.28 4.28 -3.63
C GLY A 8 21.35 3.45 -2.93
N PRO A 9 21.62 3.69 -1.63
CA PRO A 9 22.76 3.11 -0.93
C PRO A 9 22.67 1.59 -0.77
N ASP A 10 23.81 0.89 -0.90
CA ASP A 10 23.89 -0.51 -0.54
C ASP A 10 23.59 -0.72 0.95
N GLY A 11 22.89 -1.80 1.29
CA GLY A 11 22.46 -2.11 2.64
C GLY A 11 21.22 -1.32 3.12
N ARG A 12 20.86 -0.22 2.44
CA ARG A 12 19.66 0.58 2.72
C ARG A 12 19.00 1.07 1.43
N PRO A 13 18.66 0.13 0.52
CA PRO A 13 18.12 0.47 -0.79
C PRO A 13 16.72 1.06 -0.72
N LEU A 14 16.42 1.89 -1.69
CA LEU A 14 15.10 2.44 -1.93
C LEU A 14 14.40 1.66 -3.04
N CYS A 15 13.09 1.45 -2.91
CA CYS A 15 12.27 0.89 -3.97
C CYS A 15 11.67 2.02 -4.80
N GLY A 16 11.73 1.89 -6.12
CA GLY A 16 11.18 2.87 -7.05
C GLY A 16 10.52 2.22 -8.25
N TRP A 17 9.65 2.99 -8.89
CA TRP A 17 8.86 2.61 -10.04
C TRP A 17 9.10 3.60 -11.16
N TRP A 18 9.73 3.12 -12.23
CA TRP A 18 10.02 3.90 -13.41
C TRP A 18 8.86 3.85 -14.39
N SER A 19 8.41 5.02 -14.84
CA SER A 19 7.58 5.16 -16.03
C SER A 19 8.44 5.74 -17.13
N GLU A 20 8.70 4.93 -18.17
CA GLU A 20 9.58 5.29 -19.27
C GLU A 20 8.80 5.93 -20.41
N PRO A 21 9.32 7.01 -21.02
CA PRO A 21 8.74 7.59 -22.23
C PRO A 21 8.95 6.67 -23.43
N ALA A 22 8.15 6.88 -24.48
CA ALA A 22 8.26 6.10 -25.71
C ALA A 22 9.55 6.41 -26.51
N ARG A 23 10.15 7.59 -26.25
CA ARG A 23 11.38 8.05 -26.94
C ARG A 23 12.40 8.47 -25.90
N GLY A 24 13.67 8.40 -26.26
CA GLY A 24 14.75 8.85 -25.39
C GLY A 24 14.68 10.35 -25.13
N THR A 25 15.07 10.75 -23.89
CA THR A 25 15.10 12.15 -23.47
C THR A 25 16.16 12.34 -22.39
N SER A 26 16.65 13.58 -22.24
CA SER A 26 17.49 14.02 -21.13
C SER A 26 16.68 14.67 -19.99
N HIS A 27 15.34 14.59 -19.99
CA HIS A 27 14.47 15.17 -19.02
C HIS A 27 13.88 14.11 -18.09
N GLY A 28 13.97 14.33 -16.79
CA GLY A 28 13.45 13.43 -15.77
C GLY A 28 12.62 14.13 -14.71
N VAL A 29 11.62 13.42 -14.19
CA VAL A 29 10.76 13.88 -13.09
C VAL A 29 10.86 12.90 -11.93
N VAL A 30 11.23 13.39 -10.75
CA VAL A 30 11.07 12.66 -9.49
C VAL A 30 9.69 12.97 -8.93
N VAL A 31 8.85 11.97 -8.79
CA VAL A 31 7.53 12.09 -8.16
C VAL A 31 7.70 11.82 -6.66
N VAL A 32 7.66 12.89 -5.87
CA VAL A 32 7.91 12.87 -4.43
C VAL A 32 6.60 12.60 -3.69
N PRO A 33 6.44 11.45 -3.00
CA PRO A 33 5.17 11.04 -2.42
C PRO A 33 4.80 11.83 -1.15
N PRO A 34 3.52 11.85 -0.74
CA PRO A 34 3.11 12.29 0.58
C PRO A 34 3.53 11.27 1.66
N LEU A 35 3.21 11.55 2.92
CA LEU A 35 3.49 10.67 4.05
C LEU A 35 2.22 9.98 4.58
N GLY A 36 2.41 8.81 5.18
CA GLY A 36 1.41 8.14 5.98
C GLY A 36 0.15 7.78 5.19
N TYR A 37 -1.01 8.09 5.77
CA TYR A 37 -2.30 7.77 5.17
C TYR A 37 -2.49 8.37 3.76
N GLU A 38 -2.01 9.60 3.55
CA GLU A 38 -2.08 10.27 2.24
C GLU A 38 -1.30 9.51 1.15
N TYR A 39 -0.23 8.79 1.51
CA TYR A 39 0.52 7.93 0.59
C TYR A 39 -0.34 6.78 0.05
N TRP A 40 -1.08 6.10 0.95
CA TRP A 40 -1.94 4.98 0.57
C TRP A 40 -3.08 5.45 -0.34
N SER A 41 -3.76 6.51 0.05
CA SER A 41 -4.88 7.08 -0.72
C SER A 41 -4.44 7.61 -2.09
N ALA A 42 -3.25 8.21 -2.17
CA ALA A 42 -2.74 8.84 -3.39
C ALA A 42 -2.06 7.88 -4.36
N HIS A 43 -1.89 6.60 -4.05
CA HIS A 43 -1.08 5.68 -4.87
C HIS A 43 -1.48 5.69 -6.36
N ARG A 44 -2.79 5.52 -6.66
CA ARG A 44 -3.29 5.56 -8.05
C ARG A 44 -3.05 6.91 -8.73
N THR A 45 -3.20 8.00 -7.98
CA THR A 45 -2.96 9.36 -8.47
C THR A 45 -1.49 9.59 -8.81
N LEU A 46 -0.56 9.16 -7.94
CA LEU A 46 0.88 9.27 -8.19
C LEU A 46 1.32 8.40 -9.39
N ARG A 47 0.72 7.21 -9.54
CA ARG A 47 0.96 6.36 -10.71
C ARG A 47 0.48 7.04 -11.98
N SER A 48 -0.77 7.53 -11.99
CA SER A 48 -1.32 8.24 -13.16
C SER A 48 -0.53 9.51 -13.50
N LEU A 49 -0.05 10.25 -12.49
CA LEU A 49 0.80 11.42 -12.70
C LEU A 49 2.14 11.05 -13.37
N ALA A 50 2.80 9.99 -12.88
CA ALA A 50 4.05 9.52 -13.49
C ALA A 50 3.84 9.00 -14.92
N GLU A 51 2.74 8.30 -15.17
CA GLU A 51 2.36 7.85 -16.51
C GLU A 51 2.06 9.03 -17.46
N ALA A 52 1.43 10.10 -16.96
CA ALA A 52 1.20 11.33 -17.73
C ALA A 52 2.51 12.04 -18.07
N PHE A 53 3.47 12.12 -17.15
CA PHE A 53 4.80 12.65 -17.43
C PHE A 53 5.56 11.80 -18.46
N ALA A 54 5.46 10.47 -18.38
CA ALA A 54 6.06 9.58 -19.36
C ALA A 54 5.42 9.73 -20.74
N ALA A 55 4.09 9.92 -20.81
CA ALA A 55 3.38 10.21 -22.06
C ALA A 55 3.80 11.55 -22.67
N ALA A 56 4.15 12.55 -21.85
CA ALA A 56 4.71 13.84 -22.26
C ALA A 56 6.23 13.78 -22.58
N GLY A 57 6.82 12.58 -22.61
CA GLY A 57 8.20 12.38 -23.02
C GLY A 57 9.25 12.46 -21.91
N HIS A 58 8.88 12.56 -20.64
CA HIS A 58 9.80 12.61 -19.53
C HIS A 58 10.05 11.22 -18.91
N HIS A 59 11.27 10.92 -18.48
CA HIS A 59 11.46 9.83 -17.53
C HIS A 59 10.78 10.19 -16.22
N ALA A 60 9.96 9.32 -15.64
CA ALA A 60 9.33 9.59 -14.34
C ALA A 60 9.68 8.47 -13.34
N LEU A 61 10.22 8.86 -12.19
CA LEU A 61 10.57 7.97 -11.09
C LEU A 61 9.68 8.28 -9.89
N ARG A 62 8.78 7.35 -9.54
CA ARG A 62 8.13 7.28 -8.22
C ARG A 62 8.99 6.41 -7.31
N PHE A 63 8.97 6.66 -6.02
CA PHE A 63 9.75 5.89 -5.06
C PHE A 63 9.13 5.93 -3.66
N ASP A 64 9.57 5.01 -2.83
CA ASP A 64 9.27 4.98 -1.41
C ASP A 64 10.43 5.59 -0.63
N TYR A 65 10.11 6.47 0.34
CA TYR A 65 11.14 6.97 1.24
C TYR A 65 11.75 5.83 2.08
N ASP A 66 12.94 6.05 2.57
CA ASP A 66 13.55 5.21 3.60
C ASP A 66 12.58 4.98 4.77
N GLY A 67 12.36 3.72 5.14
CA GLY A 67 11.43 3.29 6.18
C GLY A 67 9.95 3.34 5.81
N THR A 68 9.61 3.56 4.53
CA THR A 68 8.23 3.54 4.03
C THR A 68 8.07 2.59 2.84
N GLY A 69 6.84 2.19 2.53
CA GLY A 69 6.56 1.30 1.40
C GLY A 69 7.47 0.08 1.41
N ASP A 70 8.04 -0.24 0.27
CA ASP A 70 8.98 -1.36 0.09
C ASP A 70 10.43 -0.99 0.39
N SER A 71 10.77 0.28 0.56
CA SER A 71 12.13 0.71 0.86
C SER A 71 12.67 0.10 2.15
N ALA A 72 13.98 -0.04 2.24
CA ALA A 72 14.64 -0.48 3.45
C ALA A 72 14.48 0.53 4.59
N GLY A 73 14.81 0.11 5.81
CA GLY A 73 14.63 0.91 7.02
C GLY A 73 13.27 0.71 7.68
N GLU A 74 13.15 1.28 8.87
CA GLU A 74 11.94 1.19 9.70
C GLU A 74 11.32 2.58 9.90
N PRO A 75 9.98 2.68 10.01
CA PRO A 75 9.31 3.95 10.26
C PRO A 75 9.76 4.63 11.55
N THR A 76 10.22 3.84 12.52
CA THR A 76 10.65 4.27 13.85
C THR A 76 12.14 4.57 13.97
N ASP A 77 12.92 4.39 12.89
CA ASP A 77 14.33 4.76 12.89
C ASP A 77 14.52 6.26 13.21
N PRO A 78 15.64 6.66 13.81
CA PRO A 78 15.91 8.08 14.10
C PRO A 78 16.08 8.92 12.84
N ASP A 79 16.05 10.25 12.98
CA ASP A 79 16.35 11.22 11.92
C ASP A 79 15.51 11.07 10.64
N ARG A 80 14.21 10.73 10.77
CA ARG A 80 13.34 10.46 9.61
C ARG A 80 13.33 11.57 8.57
N LEU A 81 13.27 12.85 8.99
CA LEU A 81 13.25 13.96 8.04
C LEU A 81 14.53 14.03 7.20
N ALA A 82 15.68 13.76 7.80
CA ALA A 82 16.96 13.70 7.08
C ALA A 82 17.00 12.50 6.14
N ALA A 83 16.52 11.33 6.57
CA ALA A 83 16.46 10.13 5.75
C ALA A 83 15.50 10.29 4.55
N TRP A 84 14.33 10.91 4.73
CA TRP A 84 13.40 11.21 3.63
C TRP A 84 13.99 12.23 2.66
N SER A 85 14.68 13.26 3.17
CA SER A 85 15.40 14.22 2.33
C SER A 85 16.50 13.54 1.50
N ALA A 86 17.27 12.66 2.13
CA ALA A 86 18.28 11.86 1.43
C ALA A 86 17.67 10.94 0.37
N SER A 87 16.47 10.40 0.61
CA SER A 87 15.76 9.57 -0.35
C SER A 87 15.36 10.36 -1.63
N VAL A 88 14.88 11.59 -1.47
CA VAL A 88 14.61 12.49 -2.62
C VAL A 88 15.88 12.75 -3.42
N LEU A 89 16.99 13.07 -2.73
CA LEU A 89 18.27 13.35 -3.41
C LEU A 89 18.84 12.10 -4.09
N ALA A 90 18.65 10.91 -3.51
CA ALA A 90 19.03 9.65 -4.13
C ALA A 90 18.21 9.39 -5.41
N ALA A 91 16.91 9.68 -5.42
CA ALA A 91 16.07 9.58 -6.61
C ALA A 91 16.51 10.55 -7.72
N VAL A 92 16.93 11.77 -7.36
CA VAL A 92 17.54 12.72 -8.30
C VAL A 92 18.86 12.19 -8.85
N ALA A 93 19.72 11.63 -7.99
CA ALA A 93 20.98 11.03 -8.41
C ALA A 93 20.77 9.85 -9.37
N GLU A 94 19.74 9.05 -9.15
CA GLU A 94 19.35 7.94 -10.02
C GLU A 94 18.93 8.43 -11.42
N LEU A 95 18.11 9.50 -11.51
CA LEU A 95 17.77 10.15 -12.78
C LEU A 95 19.02 10.65 -13.51
N ARG A 96 19.93 11.32 -12.79
CA ARG A 96 21.16 11.85 -13.37
C ARG A 96 22.11 10.76 -13.84
N ALA A 97 22.21 9.66 -13.11
CA ALA A 97 23.00 8.49 -13.51
C ALA A 97 22.48 7.87 -14.83
N ARG A 98 21.20 8.07 -15.15
CA ARG A 98 20.57 7.67 -16.42
C ARG A 98 20.77 8.67 -17.55
N GLY A 99 21.44 9.79 -17.29
CA GLY A 99 21.67 10.82 -18.30
C GLY A 99 20.60 11.91 -18.33
N CYS A 100 19.71 11.99 -17.33
CA CYS A 100 18.79 13.11 -17.23
C CYS A 100 19.57 14.38 -16.79
N GLU A 101 19.79 15.30 -17.71
CA GLU A 101 20.44 16.58 -17.45
C GLU A 101 19.47 17.57 -16.81
N HIS A 102 18.19 17.48 -17.19
CA HIS A 102 17.11 18.32 -16.69
C HIS A 102 16.23 17.55 -15.72
N VAL A 103 16.14 18.00 -14.47
CA VAL A 103 15.38 17.34 -13.41
C VAL A 103 14.28 18.24 -12.87
N THR A 104 13.07 17.70 -12.85
CA THR A 104 11.90 18.30 -12.19
C THR A 104 11.59 17.51 -10.91
N LEU A 105 11.34 18.20 -9.80
CA LEU A 105 10.74 17.60 -8.61
C LEU A 105 9.23 17.86 -8.61
N ALA A 106 8.41 16.82 -8.62
CA ALA A 106 6.96 16.92 -8.58
C ALA A 106 6.44 16.23 -7.30
N GLY A 107 6.00 17.00 -6.33
CA GLY A 107 5.61 16.45 -5.03
C GLY A 107 4.18 16.76 -4.63
N LEU A 108 3.57 15.82 -3.90
CA LEU A 108 2.21 15.89 -3.40
C LEU A 108 2.22 16.05 -1.87
N ARG A 109 1.48 17.01 -1.31
CA ARG A 109 1.40 17.30 0.13
C ARG A 109 2.78 17.52 0.74
N PHE A 110 3.18 16.66 1.69
CA PHE A 110 4.52 16.74 2.28
C PHE A 110 5.64 16.53 1.23
N GLY A 111 5.40 15.70 0.22
CA GLY A 111 6.32 15.57 -0.91
C GLY A 111 6.50 16.87 -1.69
N GLY A 112 5.43 17.67 -1.87
CA GLY A 112 5.50 19.01 -2.45
C GLY A 112 6.30 19.99 -1.59
N THR A 113 6.20 19.85 -0.27
CA THR A 113 7.01 20.60 0.69
C THR A 113 8.48 20.25 0.58
N LEU A 114 8.80 18.94 0.57
CA LEU A 114 10.19 18.49 0.38
C LEU A 114 10.76 18.88 -0.98
N ALA A 115 9.96 18.85 -2.05
CA ALA A 115 10.39 19.30 -3.37
C ALA A 115 10.81 20.78 -3.37
N LEU A 116 10.06 21.65 -2.66
CA LEU A 116 10.41 23.06 -2.49
C LEU A 116 11.66 23.25 -1.61
N VAL A 117 11.75 22.52 -0.48
CA VAL A 117 12.89 22.64 0.44
C VAL A 117 14.20 22.13 -0.17
N LEU A 118 14.14 21.05 -0.95
CA LEU A 118 15.31 20.38 -1.50
C LEU A 118 15.67 20.81 -2.93
N GLY A 119 14.83 21.60 -3.59
CA GLY A 119 14.99 21.94 -5.00
C GLY A 119 16.33 22.56 -5.33
N ALA A 120 16.82 23.50 -4.49
CA ALA A 120 18.14 24.11 -4.65
C ALA A 120 19.27 23.07 -4.54
N GLN A 121 19.24 22.22 -3.51
CA GLN A 121 20.24 21.17 -3.28
C GLN A 121 20.20 20.12 -4.39
N ALA A 122 19.01 19.77 -4.87
CA ALA A 122 18.79 18.87 -6.00
C ALA A 122 19.22 19.48 -7.34
N LYS A 123 19.47 20.79 -7.40
CA LYS A 123 19.68 21.55 -8.63
C LYS A 123 18.54 21.30 -9.63
N ALA A 124 17.30 21.42 -9.13
CA ALA A 124 16.11 21.20 -9.93
C ALA A 124 15.90 22.35 -10.92
N ASP A 125 15.57 22.02 -12.17
CA ASP A 125 15.20 23.02 -13.18
C ASP A 125 13.79 23.55 -12.95
N ARG A 126 12.91 22.68 -12.43
CA ARG A 126 11.52 23.00 -12.10
C ARG A 126 11.08 22.29 -10.82
N VAL A 127 10.15 22.89 -10.11
CA VAL A 127 9.46 22.28 -8.98
C VAL A 127 7.96 22.38 -9.19
N ILE A 128 7.26 21.28 -9.00
CA ILE A 128 5.81 21.17 -8.97
C ILE A 128 5.41 20.80 -7.54
N ALA A 129 4.74 21.70 -6.84
CA ALA A 129 4.27 21.50 -5.48
C ALA A 129 2.73 21.41 -5.48
N TRP A 130 2.21 20.21 -5.37
CA TRP A 130 0.77 19.96 -5.34
C TRP A 130 0.28 19.91 -3.88
N LEU A 131 -0.62 20.83 -3.50
CA LEU A 131 -1.13 21.02 -2.14
C LEU A 131 -0.02 20.97 -1.07
N PRO A 132 1.08 21.69 -1.19
CA PRO A 132 2.19 21.58 -0.25
C PRO A 132 1.76 21.90 1.18
N VAL A 133 2.38 21.26 2.14
CA VAL A 133 2.26 21.59 3.56
C VAL A 133 3.00 22.89 3.81
N LEU A 134 2.27 24.00 4.00
CA LEU A 134 2.85 25.33 4.15
C LEU A 134 3.55 25.53 5.50
N SER A 135 3.05 24.89 6.56
CA SER A 135 3.59 24.95 7.92
C SER A 135 3.70 23.56 8.52
N GLY A 136 4.91 23.11 8.79
CA GLY A 136 5.19 21.83 9.43
C GLY A 136 4.65 21.76 10.86
N LYS A 137 4.61 22.91 11.57
CA LYS A 137 3.99 22.99 12.90
C LYS A 137 2.49 22.68 12.86
N ARG A 138 1.79 23.17 11.82
CA ARG A 138 0.36 22.85 11.63
C ARG A 138 0.19 21.38 11.26
N TYR A 139 1.01 20.88 10.36
CA TYR A 139 0.99 19.49 9.92
C TYR A 139 1.26 18.51 11.07
N ALA A 140 2.26 18.76 11.89
CA ALA A 140 2.52 17.93 13.08
C ALA A 140 1.33 17.90 14.07
N ARG A 141 0.54 18.99 14.16
CA ARG A 141 -0.70 19.00 14.95
C ARG A 141 -1.81 18.18 14.28
N GLU A 142 -1.95 18.29 12.94
CA GLU A 142 -2.89 17.50 12.15
C GLU A 142 -2.65 16.00 12.36
N LEU A 143 -1.39 15.56 12.23
CA LEU A 143 -0.99 14.17 12.47
C LEU A 143 -1.33 13.72 13.91
N LYS A 144 -1.08 14.56 14.91
CA LYS A 144 -1.45 14.27 16.31
C LYS A 144 -2.96 14.13 16.50
N MET A 145 -3.75 14.94 15.82
CA MET A 145 -5.21 14.84 15.90
C MET A 145 -5.74 13.54 15.30
N LEU A 146 -5.16 13.09 14.19
CA LEU A 146 -5.48 11.79 13.59
C LEU A 146 -5.12 10.62 14.53
N ALA A 147 -4.03 10.74 15.28
CA ALA A 147 -3.57 9.72 16.22
C ALA A 147 -4.42 9.65 17.52
N LEU A 148 -5.13 10.70 17.91
CA LEU A 148 -5.98 10.70 19.12
C LEU A 148 -7.12 9.67 19.06
N ALA A 149 -7.44 9.15 17.89
CA ALA A 149 -8.39 8.05 17.71
C ALA A 149 -7.80 6.67 18.08
N VAL A 150 -6.48 6.59 18.34
CA VAL A 150 -5.77 5.36 18.66
C VAL A 150 -5.25 5.46 20.11
N PRO A 151 -5.91 4.85 21.10
CA PRO A 151 -5.40 4.85 22.49
C PRO A 151 -4.10 4.04 22.59
N ASP A 152 -3.25 4.43 23.55
CA ASP A 152 -2.06 3.70 24.03
C ASP A 152 -0.83 3.59 23.13
N SER A 153 -0.51 4.64 22.38
CA SER A 153 0.73 4.68 21.56
C SER A 153 1.96 5.24 22.31
N GLU A 154 2.10 5.07 23.62
CA GLU A 154 3.28 5.48 24.43
C GLU A 154 4.00 6.79 23.98
N GLY A 155 3.22 7.80 23.54
CA GLY A 155 3.75 9.07 23.07
C GLY A 155 4.15 9.11 21.58
N GLU A 156 4.00 8.04 20.84
CA GLU A 156 4.11 8.01 19.38
C GLU A 156 2.80 8.46 18.72
N ILE A 157 2.94 9.09 17.57
CA ILE A 157 1.81 9.42 16.70
C ILE A 157 1.57 8.22 15.80
N VAL A 158 0.60 7.38 16.13
CA VAL A 158 0.22 6.24 15.29
C VAL A 158 -1.14 6.49 14.67
N PHE A 159 -1.22 6.46 13.35
CA PHE A 159 -2.48 6.55 12.62
C PHE A 159 -2.38 5.76 11.31
N ALA A 160 -3.42 5.01 10.98
CA ALA A 160 -3.50 4.18 9.79
C ALA A 160 -2.21 3.35 9.53
N GLY A 161 -1.63 2.78 10.58
CA GLY A 161 -0.41 1.97 10.50
C GLY A 161 0.89 2.73 10.25
N THR A 162 0.85 4.05 10.30
CA THR A 162 2.03 4.92 10.19
C THR A 162 2.46 5.38 11.58
N ASN A 163 3.75 5.21 11.89
CA ASN A 163 4.35 5.70 13.13
C ASN A 163 5.16 6.96 12.87
N VAL A 164 4.88 8.01 13.63
CA VAL A 164 5.67 9.24 13.63
C VAL A 164 6.13 9.50 15.06
N SER A 165 7.42 9.38 15.32
CA SER A 165 8.00 9.62 16.63
C SER A 165 7.86 11.10 17.04
N GLY A 166 7.93 11.35 18.36
CA GLY A 166 7.95 12.72 18.87
C GLY A 166 9.12 13.56 18.36
N GLU A 167 10.26 12.92 18.08
CA GLU A 167 11.42 13.53 17.43
C GLU A 167 11.08 13.95 15.99
N THR A 168 10.54 13.02 15.19
CA THR A 168 10.11 13.29 13.81
C THR A 168 9.07 14.42 13.76
N ALA A 169 8.08 14.41 14.67
CA ALA A 169 7.08 15.47 14.74
C ALA A 169 7.71 16.85 15.07
N LYS A 170 8.74 16.89 15.93
CA LYS A 170 9.50 18.13 16.20
C LYS A 170 10.29 18.58 14.99
N ALA A 171 10.95 17.65 14.29
CA ALA A 171 11.70 17.97 13.07
C ALA A 171 10.76 18.51 11.97
N LEU A 172 9.62 17.87 11.73
CA LEU A 172 8.58 18.36 10.80
C LEU A 172 8.14 19.77 11.17
N ALA A 173 7.94 20.06 12.45
CA ALA A 173 7.47 21.36 12.93
C ALA A 173 8.44 22.54 12.65
N THR A 174 9.68 22.27 12.27
CA THR A 174 10.66 23.32 11.90
C THR A 174 10.46 23.88 10.49
N ILE A 175 9.70 23.17 9.64
CA ILE A 175 9.53 23.56 8.23
C ILE A 175 8.43 24.63 8.13
N GLU A 176 8.79 25.79 7.57
CA GLU A 176 7.87 26.89 7.25
C GLU A 176 8.19 27.39 5.84
N LEU A 177 7.29 27.17 4.88
CA LEU A 177 7.56 27.50 3.46
C LEU A 177 7.60 29.00 3.18
N ASP A 178 6.97 29.84 3.98
CA ASP A 178 7.10 31.30 3.90
C ASP A 178 8.46 31.82 4.39
N LYS A 179 9.32 30.91 4.90
CA LYS A 179 10.69 31.20 5.36
C LYS A 179 11.76 30.42 4.60
N LEU A 180 11.45 29.90 3.42
CA LEU A 180 12.46 29.25 2.58
C LEU A 180 13.70 30.12 2.45
N ALA A 181 14.88 29.55 2.66
CA ALA A 181 16.15 30.27 2.57
C ALA A 181 16.65 30.39 1.14
N ASP A 182 16.53 29.31 0.38
CA ASP A 182 17.11 29.18 -0.95
C ASP A 182 16.03 29.16 -2.04
N ARG A 183 16.37 29.59 -3.25
CA ARG A 183 15.54 29.48 -4.44
C ARG A 183 15.35 28.01 -4.81
N PRO A 184 14.13 27.43 -4.76
CA PRO A 184 13.93 26.01 -5.05
C PRO A 184 14.31 25.63 -6.48
N ALA A 185 13.88 26.42 -7.44
CA ALA A 185 14.13 26.25 -8.87
C ALA A 185 13.87 27.54 -9.63
N PRO A 186 14.35 27.70 -10.87
CA PRO A 186 14.00 28.80 -11.76
C PRO A 186 12.49 28.93 -11.99
N ARG A 187 11.79 27.81 -12.18
CA ARG A 187 10.34 27.78 -12.38
C ARG A 187 9.65 26.89 -11.36
N VAL A 188 8.58 27.39 -10.78
CA VAL A 188 7.79 26.67 -9.76
C VAL A 188 6.32 26.68 -10.17
N LEU A 189 5.67 25.52 -10.12
CA LEU A 189 4.23 25.39 -10.17
C LEU A 189 3.69 25.06 -8.78
N ILE A 190 2.70 25.83 -8.31
CA ILE A 190 1.91 25.49 -7.15
C ILE A 190 0.53 25.05 -7.64
N ALA A 191 0.21 23.78 -7.48
CA ALA A 191 -1.12 23.24 -7.72
C ALA A 191 -1.89 23.23 -6.40
N THR A 192 -3.02 23.93 -6.32
CA THR A 192 -3.82 24.11 -5.09
C THR A 192 -5.31 24.08 -5.38
N GLN A 193 -6.12 24.36 -4.41
CA GLN A 193 -7.57 24.51 -4.52
C GLN A 193 -8.03 25.87 -4.00
N PRO A 194 -9.22 26.36 -4.40
CA PRO A 194 -9.64 27.74 -4.16
C PRO A 194 -9.70 28.16 -2.68
N ASP A 195 -9.93 27.25 -1.77
CA ASP A 195 -10.03 27.50 -0.32
C ASP A 195 -8.68 27.36 0.43
N ARG A 196 -7.60 27.05 -0.29
CA ARG A 196 -6.22 26.95 0.29
C ARG A 196 -5.31 28.05 -0.29
N PRO A 197 -5.26 29.25 0.34
CA PRO A 197 -4.46 30.35 -0.16
C PRO A 197 -2.95 30.05 -0.04
N VAL A 198 -2.20 30.44 -1.07
CA VAL A 198 -0.75 30.24 -1.18
C VAL A 198 0.02 31.56 -1.35
N ASP A 199 -0.63 32.69 -1.17
CA ASP A 199 -0.10 34.02 -1.47
C ASP A 199 1.25 34.32 -0.79
N LYS A 200 1.40 33.94 0.50
CA LYS A 200 2.66 34.09 1.23
C LYS A 200 3.79 33.28 0.64
N LEU A 201 3.51 32.05 0.21
CA LEU A 201 4.49 31.21 -0.45
C LEU A 201 4.88 31.78 -1.83
N VAL A 202 3.89 32.22 -2.61
CA VAL A 202 4.14 32.89 -3.92
C VAL A 202 5.01 34.13 -3.75
N ALA A 203 4.69 35.00 -2.79
CA ALA A 203 5.49 36.18 -2.48
C ALA A 203 6.93 35.79 -2.11
N ARG A 204 7.10 34.78 -1.25
CA ARG A 204 8.43 34.31 -0.86
C ARG A 204 9.23 33.73 -2.03
N LEU A 205 8.60 32.95 -2.91
CA LEU A 205 9.25 32.41 -4.11
C LEU A 205 9.68 33.52 -5.08
N ALA A 206 8.86 34.58 -5.22
CA ALA A 206 9.20 35.76 -6.03
C ALA A 206 10.39 36.51 -5.44
N GLU A 207 10.46 36.73 -4.10
CA GLU A 207 11.61 37.30 -3.41
C GLU A 207 12.90 36.51 -3.67
N LEU A 208 12.80 35.17 -3.74
CA LEU A 208 13.93 34.29 -4.05
C LEU A 208 14.26 34.25 -5.54
N GLY A 209 13.47 34.90 -6.40
CA GLY A 209 13.70 34.99 -7.84
C GLY A 209 13.18 33.79 -8.64
N SER A 210 12.24 33.00 -8.11
CA SER A 210 11.54 31.99 -8.88
C SER A 210 10.38 32.57 -9.67
N GLU A 211 10.25 32.19 -10.94
CA GLU A 211 9.02 32.37 -11.71
C GLU A 211 7.98 31.38 -11.21
N THR A 212 6.84 31.85 -10.72
CA THR A 212 5.85 31.00 -10.04
C THR A 212 4.50 31.10 -10.74
N ASP A 213 4.02 29.93 -11.20
CA ASP A 213 2.66 29.74 -11.71
C ASP A 213 1.79 29.09 -10.64
N VAL A 214 0.49 29.42 -10.63
CA VAL A 214 -0.50 28.83 -9.72
C VAL A 214 -1.65 28.23 -10.51
N ILE A 215 -1.91 26.96 -10.32
CA ILE A 215 -3.11 26.27 -10.80
C ILE A 215 -4.01 26.00 -9.60
N SER A 216 -5.23 26.54 -9.64
CA SER A 216 -6.22 26.33 -8.58
C SER A 216 -7.44 25.62 -9.15
N LEU A 217 -7.61 24.34 -8.77
CA LEU A 217 -8.71 23.51 -9.22
C LEU A 217 -9.45 22.89 -8.02
N ALA A 218 -10.78 22.91 -8.06
CA ALA A 218 -11.59 22.18 -7.10
C ALA A 218 -11.32 20.67 -7.20
N GLY A 219 -11.37 19.96 -6.07
CA GLY A 219 -11.15 18.51 -6.02
C GLY A 219 -9.67 18.09 -6.02
N ALA A 220 -8.72 19.03 -5.92
CA ALA A 220 -7.28 18.71 -5.84
C ALA A 220 -6.92 17.77 -4.64
N HIS A 221 -7.80 17.66 -3.65
CA HIS A 221 -7.63 16.84 -2.44
C HIS A 221 -8.35 15.48 -2.49
N THR A 222 -9.15 15.19 -3.51
CA THR A 222 -10.02 14.00 -3.56
C THR A 222 -9.26 12.67 -3.51
N ALA A 223 -7.95 12.70 -3.73
CA ALA A 223 -7.07 11.54 -3.63
C ALA A 223 -6.36 11.41 -2.26
N LEU A 224 -6.62 12.29 -1.29
CA LEU A 224 -5.77 12.44 -0.10
C LEU A 224 -6.48 12.21 1.24
N GLU A 225 -7.70 12.71 1.37
CA GLU A 225 -8.40 12.79 2.66
C GLU A 225 -9.51 11.74 2.81
N VAL A 226 -9.42 10.67 2.03
CA VAL A 226 -10.40 9.59 1.96
C VAL A 226 -9.72 8.22 1.99
N PRO A 227 -10.42 7.17 2.40
CA PRO A 227 -9.92 5.80 2.25
C PRO A 227 -9.51 5.50 0.81
N SER A 228 -8.55 4.61 0.60
CA SER A 228 -8.01 4.29 -0.74
C SER A 228 -9.07 3.81 -1.73
N GLU A 229 -10.13 3.14 -1.24
CA GLU A 229 -11.28 2.73 -2.02
C GLU A 229 -12.12 3.89 -2.55
N ASP A 230 -12.19 4.98 -1.82
CA ASP A 230 -12.97 6.17 -2.15
C ASP A 230 -12.12 7.24 -2.88
N ALA A 231 -10.80 7.03 -2.99
CA ALA A 231 -9.90 7.97 -3.62
C ALA A 231 -10.16 8.10 -5.12
N VAL A 232 -10.39 9.32 -5.58
CA VAL A 232 -10.65 9.63 -6.97
C VAL A 232 -9.42 10.29 -7.60
N VAL A 233 -8.93 9.73 -8.70
CA VAL A 233 -7.83 10.32 -9.45
C VAL A 233 -8.29 11.63 -10.10
N PRO A 234 -7.70 12.80 -9.74
CA PRO A 234 -8.09 14.09 -10.30
C PRO A 234 -7.46 14.33 -11.68
N THR A 235 -8.00 13.67 -12.70
CA THR A 235 -7.47 13.65 -14.08
C THR A 235 -7.26 15.04 -14.65
N ALA A 236 -8.23 15.95 -14.49
CA ALA A 236 -8.12 17.32 -14.99
C ALA A 236 -6.92 18.09 -14.39
N LEU A 237 -6.60 17.82 -13.12
CA LEU A 237 -5.44 18.45 -12.49
C LEU A 237 -4.13 17.79 -12.95
N ILE A 238 -4.11 16.48 -13.15
CA ILE A 238 -2.95 15.78 -13.73
C ILE A 238 -2.67 16.30 -15.14
N GLU A 239 -3.70 16.48 -15.96
CA GLU A 239 -3.58 17.06 -17.31
C GLU A 239 -3.03 18.50 -17.26
N ALA A 240 -3.53 19.34 -16.35
CA ALA A 240 -3.07 20.71 -16.19
C ALA A 240 -1.60 20.76 -15.72
N ILE A 241 -1.20 19.90 -14.77
CA ILE A 241 0.18 19.79 -14.29
C ILE A 241 1.11 19.31 -15.42
N SER A 242 0.72 18.25 -16.13
CA SER A 242 1.50 17.73 -17.26
C SER A 242 1.60 18.75 -18.40
N GLY A 243 0.52 19.46 -18.71
CA GLY A 243 0.50 20.54 -19.69
C GLY A 243 1.42 21.71 -19.32
N TRP A 244 1.51 22.08 -18.03
CA TRP A 244 2.45 23.09 -17.56
C TRP A 244 3.92 22.63 -17.71
N LEU A 245 4.20 21.36 -17.45
CA LEU A 245 5.53 20.80 -17.64
C LEU A 245 5.91 20.81 -19.12
N GLY A 246 4.95 20.51 -19.99
CA GLY A 246 5.11 20.46 -21.44
C GLY A 246 5.79 19.17 -21.91
N GLU A 247 5.95 19.04 -23.22
CA GLU A 247 6.63 17.90 -23.83
C GLU A 247 8.15 18.01 -23.66
N ALA A 248 8.79 16.89 -23.35
CA ALA A 248 10.23 16.81 -23.29
C ALA A 248 10.83 16.67 -24.70
N PRO A 249 11.94 17.38 -25.00
CA PRO A 249 12.68 17.19 -26.25
C PRO A 249 13.22 15.77 -26.35
N GLU A 250 13.22 15.23 -27.55
CA GLU A 250 13.87 13.95 -27.84
C GLU A 250 15.40 14.10 -27.77
N ALA A 251 16.05 13.21 -27.07
CA ALA A 251 17.49 13.13 -26.93
C ALA A 251 17.94 11.66 -26.74
N PRO A 252 19.17 11.32 -27.05
CA PRO A 252 19.70 10.00 -26.71
C PRO A 252 19.58 9.74 -25.21
N SER A 253 19.09 8.58 -24.81
CA SER A 253 19.05 8.14 -23.42
C SER A 253 19.62 6.74 -23.28
N SER A 254 20.24 6.46 -22.15
CA SER A 254 20.72 5.11 -21.85
C SER A 254 19.57 4.25 -21.33
N PRO A 255 19.49 2.97 -21.73
CA PRO A 255 18.53 2.03 -21.18
C PRO A 255 18.67 1.91 -19.66
N LEU A 256 17.57 1.64 -18.96
CA LEU A 256 17.61 1.37 -17.51
C LEU A 256 18.41 0.08 -17.24
N ALA A 257 19.51 0.22 -16.54
CA ALA A 257 20.16 -0.93 -15.89
C ALA A 257 19.32 -1.34 -14.68
N ARG A 258 18.27 -2.13 -14.93
CA ARG A 258 17.32 -2.52 -13.89
C ARG A 258 17.98 -3.34 -12.80
N ARG A 259 17.90 -2.88 -11.57
CA ARG A 259 18.23 -3.64 -10.36
C ARG A 259 16.92 -4.20 -9.77
N ALA A 260 16.55 -5.41 -10.20
CA ALA A 260 15.32 -6.06 -9.74
C ALA A 260 15.44 -6.64 -8.32
N THR A 261 16.65 -6.85 -7.83
CA THR A 261 16.94 -7.50 -6.54
C THR A 261 17.77 -6.61 -5.66
N ALA A 262 17.45 -6.58 -4.36
CA ALA A 262 18.23 -5.93 -3.33
C ALA A 262 18.43 -6.87 -2.12
N THR A 263 19.58 -6.77 -1.47
CA THR A 263 19.90 -7.53 -0.24
C THR A 263 20.22 -6.53 0.87
N PHE A 264 19.49 -6.62 1.97
CA PHE A 264 19.66 -5.74 3.13
C PHE A 264 19.12 -6.44 4.38
N SER A 265 19.61 -6.11 5.56
CA SER A 265 19.14 -6.67 6.85
C SER A 265 19.07 -8.21 6.88
N GLY A 266 19.95 -8.90 6.14
CA GLY A 266 19.97 -10.37 6.07
C GLY A 266 18.88 -11.01 5.21
N ILE A 267 18.12 -10.23 4.46
CA ILE A 267 17.10 -10.68 3.50
C ILE A 267 17.43 -10.22 2.09
N THR A 268 16.91 -10.94 1.11
CA THR A 268 16.92 -10.55 -0.31
C THR A 268 15.48 -10.36 -0.75
N GLU A 269 15.18 -9.20 -1.32
CA GLU A 269 13.90 -8.91 -1.96
C GLU A 269 14.06 -8.76 -3.47
N THR A 270 13.16 -9.36 -4.23
CA THR A 270 13.17 -9.34 -5.70
C THR A 270 11.83 -8.87 -6.23
N ILE A 271 11.84 -7.80 -7.01
CA ILE A 271 10.70 -7.35 -7.78
C ILE A 271 10.55 -8.29 -8.98
N ALA A 272 9.50 -9.09 -8.96
CA ALA A 272 9.26 -10.19 -9.89
C ALA A 272 7.91 -10.00 -10.61
N GLU A 273 7.75 -10.78 -11.67
CA GLU A 273 6.46 -11.00 -12.32
C GLU A 273 6.03 -12.45 -12.07
N LEU A 274 4.84 -12.63 -11.51
CA LEU A 274 4.19 -13.92 -11.31
C LEU A 274 2.87 -13.94 -12.07
N ALA A 275 2.74 -14.85 -13.02
CA ALA A 275 1.55 -14.95 -13.87
C ALA A 275 1.18 -13.60 -14.55
N GLY A 276 2.15 -12.78 -14.93
CA GLY A 276 1.92 -11.44 -15.53
C GLY A 276 1.48 -10.36 -14.52
N LEU A 277 1.57 -10.63 -13.23
CA LEU A 277 1.25 -9.72 -12.14
C LEU A 277 2.51 -9.29 -11.41
N THR A 278 2.54 -8.07 -10.91
CA THR A 278 3.66 -7.56 -10.12
C THR A 278 3.68 -8.20 -8.75
N ALA A 279 4.87 -8.65 -8.34
CA ALA A 279 5.10 -9.28 -7.06
C ALA A 279 6.44 -8.85 -6.47
N ILE A 280 6.55 -8.84 -5.14
CA ILE A 280 7.83 -8.74 -4.44
C ILE A 280 8.04 -9.99 -3.61
N ALA A 281 9.08 -10.73 -3.95
CA ALA A 281 9.47 -11.96 -3.26
C ALA A 281 10.57 -11.65 -2.25
N SER A 282 10.40 -12.11 -1.01
CA SER A 282 11.34 -11.96 0.10
C SER A 282 11.87 -13.34 0.52
N ALA A 283 13.17 -13.45 0.71
CA ALA A 283 13.84 -14.66 1.18
C ALA A 283 15.02 -14.30 2.09
N ARG A 284 15.47 -15.21 2.94
CA ARG A 284 16.73 -15.05 3.67
C ARG A 284 17.87 -14.92 2.66
N ALA A 285 18.78 -14.00 2.89
CA ALA A 285 19.92 -13.79 2.00
C ALA A 285 20.72 -15.08 1.79
N GLY A 286 21.05 -15.36 0.52
CA GLY A 286 21.81 -16.55 0.14
C GLY A 286 21.03 -17.86 0.18
N THR A 287 19.70 -17.85 0.37
CA THR A 287 18.85 -19.05 0.35
C THR A 287 17.85 -19.03 -0.80
N VAL A 288 17.46 -20.23 -1.23
CA VAL A 288 16.33 -20.43 -2.16
C VAL A 288 15.24 -21.18 -1.38
N PRO A 289 14.16 -20.51 -0.97
CA PRO A 289 13.10 -21.16 -0.20
C PRO A 289 12.31 -22.13 -1.06
N GLU A 290 11.86 -23.22 -0.43
CA GLU A 290 10.96 -24.19 -1.05
C GLU A 290 9.50 -23.98 -0.62
N ASP A 291 9.29 -23.32 0.52
CA ASP A 291 7.99 -23.00 1.11
C ASP A 291 7.71 -21.52 0.98
N PHE A 292 6.53 -21.17 0.48
CA PHE A 292 6.12 -19.79 0.27
C PHE A 292 4.80 -19.44 0.94
N VAL A 293 4.74 -18.25 1.52
CA VAL A 293 3.49 -17.61 1.95
C VAL A 293 3.21 -16.44 1.01
N VAL A 294 2.07 -16.47 0.34
CA VAL A 294 1.61 -15.42 -0.59
C VAL A 294 0.63 -14.51 0.14
N PHE A 295 0.99 -13.24 0.28
CA PHE A 295 0.14 -12.20 0.85
C PHE A 295 -0.65 -11.51 -0.25
N LEU A 296 -1.97 -11.58 -0.14
CA LEU A 296 -2.93 -11.05 -1.10
C LEU A 296 -3.35 -9.62 -0.70
N ASN A 297 -3.74 -8.81 -1.68
CA ASN A 297 -4.24 -7.46 -1.42
C ASN A 297 -5.40 -7.47 -0.41
N SER A 298 -5.45 -6.46 0.43
CA SER A 298 -6.52 -6.23 1.40
C SER A 298 -7.41 -5.08 0.95
N GLY A 299 -8.66 -5.36 0.61
CA GLY A 299 -9.55 -4.32 0.08
C GLY A 299 -8.94 -3.62 -1.14
N SER A 300 -8.76 -2.31 -1.07
CA SER A 300 -8.12 -1.48 -2.10
C SER A 300 -6.63 -1.17 -1.84
N GLU A 301 -6.03 -1.83 -0.85
CA GLU A 301 -4.62 -1.69 -0.50
C GLU A 301 -3.71 -2.40 -1.51
N VAL A 302 -2.56 -1.82 -1.79
CA VAL A 302 -1.54 -2.41 -2.67
C VAL A 302 -0.70 -3.47 -1.94
N HIS A 303 0.19 -4.16 -2.63
CA HIS A 303 1.04 -5.24 -2.10
C HIS A 303 1.86 -4.90 -0.84
N VAL A 304 2.04 -3.64 -0.52
CA VAL A 304 2.69 -3.20 0.74
C VAL A 304 1.85 -3.58 1.97
N GLY A 305 0.54 -3.71 1.76
CA GLY A 305 -0.43 -4.06 2.79
C GLY A 305 -0.79 -2.90 3.72
N PRO A 306 -1.83 -3.08 4.56
CA PRO A 306 -2.32 -2.04 5.44
C PRO A 306 -1.22 -1.49 6.34
N GLY A 307 -0.96 -0.18 6.23
CA GLY A 307 0.09 0.46 7.03
C GLY A 307 1.46 -0.23 6.93
N ARG A 308 1.82 -0.79 5.79
CA ARG A 308 3.07 -1.54 5.55
C ARG A 308 3.10 -2.97 6.16
N ALA A 309 1.98 -3.49 6.65
CA ALA A 309 1.97 -4.76 7.38
C ALA A 309 2.52 -5.95 6.56
N TRP A 310 2.24 -6.02 5.25
CA TRP A 310 2.75 -7.12 4.43
C TRP A 310 4.27 -7.07 4.26
N VAL A 311 4.85 -5.88 4.21
CA VAL A 311 6.32 -5.72 4.18
C VAL A 311 6.93 -6.25 5.46
N ASP A 312 6.39 -5.83 6.61
CA ASP A 312 6.88 -6.25 7.93
C ASP A 312 6.76 -7.78 8.11
N TYR A 313 5.60 -8.36 7.74
CA TYR A 313 5.36 -9.79 7.90
C TYR A 313 6.23 -10.63 6.94
N THR A 314 6.34 -10.25 5.68
CA THR A 314 7.13 -11.01 4.70
C THR A 314 8.61 -10.96 5.03
N ARG A 315 9.14 -9.83 5.50
CA ARG A 315 10.52 -9.69 5.96
C ARG A 315 10.78 -10.54 7.21
N ALA A 316 9.85 -10.56 8.17
CA ALA A 316 9.97 -11.38 9.36
C ALA A 316 9.93 -12.90 9.03
N LEU A 317 9.09 -13.32 8.09
CA LEU A 317 9.04 -14.71 7.61
C LEU A 317 10.31 -15.08 6.84
N ALA A 318 10.81 -14.21 5.98
CA ALA A 318 12.06 -14.40 5.25
C ALA A 318 13.25 -14.54 6.21
N ALA A 319 13.35 -13.68 7.23
CA ALA A 319 14.37 -13.80 8.27
C ALA A 319 14.27 -15.12 9.05
N ALA A 320 13.07 -15.69 9.20
CA ALA A 320 12.86 -17.01 9.81
C ALA A 320 13.15 -18.18 8.87
N GLY A 321 13.31 -17.95 7.55
CA GLY A 321 13.71 -18.96 6.55
C GLY A 321 12.60 -19.39 5.60
N ALA A 322 11.38 -18.88 5.70
CA ALA A 322 10.35 -19.08 4.68
C ALA A 322 10.53 -18.10 3.52
N GLY A 323 10.13 -18.49 2.33
CA GLY A 323 9.84 -17.57 1.25
C GLY A 323 8.52 -16.85 1.50
N ALA A 324 8.45 -15.58 1.17
CA ALA A 324 7.21 -14.83 1.24
C ALA A 324 7.05 -13.96 -0.01
N VAL A 325 5.82 -13.80 -0.47
CA VAL A 325 5.53 -13.04 -1.69
C VAL A 325 4.36 -12.11 -1.42
N ARG A 326 4.52 -10.84 -1.80
CA ARG A 326 3.45 -9.85 -1.84
C ARG A 326 3.07 -9.63 -3.29
N VAL A 327 1.79 -9.60 -3.61
CA VAL A 327 1.32 -9.47 -5.00
C VAL A 327 0.31 -8.34 -5.13
N ASP A 328 0.24 -7.75 -6.32
CA ASP A 328 -0.87 -6.90 -6.73
C ASP A 328 -1.71 -7.64 -7.76
N TRP A 329 -3.03 -7.68 -7.57
CA TRP A 329 -3.95 -8.16 -8.61
C TRP A 329 -3.97 -7.20 -9.79
N SER A 330 -4.49 -7.65 -10.94
CA SER A 330 -4.58 -6.83 -12.15
C SER A 330 -5.34 -5.52 -11.90
N GLY A 331 -4.80 -4.43 -12.43
CA GLY A 331 -5.33 -3.09 -12.24
C GLY A 331 -5.10 -2.47 -10.85
N TRP A 332 -4.45 -3.20 -9.94
CA TRP A 332 -4.09 -2.76 -8.60
C TRP A 332 -2.59 -2.46 -8.50
N GLY A 333 -2.25 -1.54 -7.61
CA GLY A 333 -0.86 -1.22 -7.30
C GLY A 333 -0.02 -1.03 -8.55
N GLU A 334 0.95 -1.89 -8.73
CA GLU A 334 1.89 -1.86 -9.86
C GLU A 334 1.58 -2.90 -10.94
N SER A 335 0.55 -3.73 -10.74
CA SER A 335 0.17 -4.72 -11.76
C SER A 335 -0.49 -4.06 -12.98
N PRO A 336 -0.31 -4.63 -14.18
CA PRO A 336 -0.99 -4.17 -15.37
C PRO A 336 -2.50 -4.40 -15.27
N ASP A 337 -3.26 -3.55 -15.96
CA ASP A 337 -4.70 -3.75 -16.14
C ASP A 337 -4.94 -4.86 -17.17
N ARG A 338 -5.77 -5.84 -16.83
CA ARG A 338 -6.21 -6.93 -17.70
C ARG A 338 -7.63 -6.73 -18.24
N GLY A 339 -8.15 -5.50 -18.17
CA GLY A 339 -9.50 -5.15 -18.63
C GLY A 339 -10.60 -5.53 -17.64
N HIS A 340 -10.24 -5.82 -16.38
CA HIS A 340 -11.19 -5.99 -15.29
C HIS A 340 -11.44 -4.64 -14.63
N ALA A 341 -12.67 -4.41 -14.16
CA ALA A 341 -12.95 -3.20 -13.40
C ALA A 341 -12.04 -3.15 -12.16
N PRO A 342 -11.15 -2.16 -12.03
CA PRO A 342 -10.26 -2.07 -10.88
C PRO A 342 -11.09 -1.87 -9.60
N GLY A 343 -10.64 -2.45 -8.51
CA GLY A 343 -11.20 -2.15 -7.20
C GLY A 343 -12.39 -3.00 -6.77
N ARG A 344 -12.58 -4.22 -7.30
CA ARG A 344 -13.59 -5.16 -6.80
C ARG A 344 -13.00 -6.21 -5.88
N PRO A 345 -12.95 -5.97 -4.57
CA PRO A 345 -12.75 -7.05 -3.62
C PRO A 345 -13.90 -8.07 -3.79
N TYR A 346 -13.65 -9.34 -3.52
CA TYR A 346 -14.64 -10.44 -3.64
C TYR A 346 -15.02 -10.82 -5.09
N ASP A 347 -14.19 -10.50 -6.07
CA ASP A 347 -14.42 -10.82 -7.49
C ASP A 347 -13.88 -12.20 -7.87
N GLN A 348 -14.51 -12.82 -8.89
CA GLN A 348 -14.07 -14.10 -9.44
C GLN A 348 -12.71 -14.00 -10.17
N HIS A 349 -12.39 -12.85 -10.76
CA HIS A 349 -11.11 -12.63 -11.42
C HIS A 349 -9.94 -12.72 -10.44
N GLY A 350 -10.05 -12.10 -9.25
CA GLY A 350 -9.02 -12.22 -8.21
C GLY A 350 -8.83 -13.65 -7.72
N ILE A 351 -9.90 -14.48 -7.70
CA ILE A 351 -9.78 -15.91 -7.39
C ILE A 351 -8.93 -16.62 -8.47
N ALA A 352 -9.22 -16.38 -9.75
CA ALA A 352 -8.48 -16.97 -10.87
C ALA A 352 -7.01 -16.52 -10.85
N GLU A 353 -6.74 -15.24 -10.69
CA GLU A 353 -5.38 -14.70 -10.58
C GLU A 353 -4.62 -15.28 -9.38
N THR A 354 -5.28 -15.44 -8.23
CA THR A 354 -4.66 -16.08 -7.07
C THR A 354 -4.26 -17.54 -7.38
N ILE A 355 -5.09 -18.28 -8.12
CA ILE A 355 -4.77 -19.64 -8.56
C ILE A 355 -3.60 -19.64 -9.56
N GLU A 356 -3.56 -18.68 -10.48
CA GLU A 356 -2.45 -18.52 -11.43
C GLU A 356 -1.13 -18.24 -10.70
N ILE A 357 -1.15 -17.40 -9.65
CA ILE A 357 0.02 -17.13 -8.80
C ILE A 357 0.53 -18.41 -8.11
N VAL A 358 -0.38 -19.19 -7.53
CA VAL A 358 -0.03 -20.48 -6.88
C VAL A 358 0.61 -21.42 -7.90
N THR A 359 0.04 -21.53 -9.09
CA THR A 359 0.56 -22.35 -10.19
C THR A 359 1.95 -21.89 -10.62
N ALA A 360 2.12 -20.58 -10.83
CA ALA A 360 3.39 -20.01 -11.24
C ALA A 360 4.52 -20.20 -10.20
N LEU A 361 4.20 -20.23 -8.91
CA LEU A 361 5.18 -20.55 -7.86
C LEU A 361 5.56 -22.03 -7.89
N ARG A 362 4.59 -22.92 -8.08
CA ARG A 362 4.85 -24.37 -8.18
C ARG A 362 5.68 -24.71 -9.42
N ASP A 363 5.40 -24.09 -10.56
CA ASP A 363 6.18 -24.24 -11.79
C ASP A 363 7.63 -23.78 -11.61
N ARG A 364 7.88 -22.85 -10.67
CA ARG A 364 9.22 -22.41 -10.27
C ARG A 364 9.85 -23.28 -9.18
N GLY A 365 9.21 -24.36 -8.77
CA GLY A 365 9.77 -25.35 -7.84
C GLY A 365 9.34 -25.18 -6.38
N ALA A 366 8.37 -24.35 -6.07
CA ALA A 366 7.82 -24.25 -4.71
C ALA A 366 7.17 -25.60 -4.31
N LYS A 367 7.61 -26.15 -3.16
CA LYS A 367 7.05 -27.39 -2.61
C LYS A 367 5.77 -27.14 -1.84
N ARG A 368 5.74 -26.06 -1.05
CA ARG A 368 4.56 -25.65 -0.29
C ARG A 368 4.20 -24.21 -0.64
N VAL A 369 2.92 -23.96 -0.91
CA VAL A 369 2.38 -22.63 -1.16
C VAL A 369 1.17 -22.41 -0.27
N MET A 370 1.28 -21.47 0.65
CA MET A 370 0.20 -21.04 1.55
C MET A 370 -0.28 -19.64 1.14
N LEU A 371 -1.57 -19.39 1.32
CA LEU A 371 -2.19 -18.10 1.03
C LEU A 371 -2.47 -17.37 2.33
N ALA A 372 -2.10 -16.10 2.38
CA ALA A 372 -2.37 -15.18 3.48
C ALA A 372 -3.09 -13.95 3.00
N GLY A 373 -4.03 -13.45 3.78
CA GLY A 373 -4.71 -12.20 3.45
C GLY A 373 -5.51 -11.67 4.63
N LEU A 374 -5.87 -10.40 4.55
CA LEU A 374 -6.72 -9.71 5.50
C LEU A 374 -8.02 -9.32 4.82
N CYS A 375 -9.15 -9.42 5.54
CA CYS A 375 -10.45 -8.97 5.06
C CYS A 375 -10.84 -9.61 3.71
N ALA A 376 -10.86 -8.84 2.63
CA ALA A 376 -11.10 -9.33 1.27
C ALA A 376 -10.00 -10.30 0.78
N GLY A 377 -8.74 -10.04 1.11
CA GLY A 377 -7.63 -10.95 0.80
C GLY A 377 -7.76 -12.30 1.52
N ALA A 378 -8.26 -12.30 2.76
CA ALA A 378 -8.54 -13.53 3.50
C ALA A 378 -9.69 -14.33 2.85
N TRP A 379 -10.75 -13.64 2.44
CA TRP A 379 -11.84 -14.25 1.68
C TRP A 379 -11.32 -14.86 0.38
N MET A 380 -10.48 -14.12 -0.34
CA MET A 380 -9.88 -14.57 -1.61
C MET A 380 -9.02 -15.83 -1.42
N ALA A 381 -8.21 -15.86 -0.34
CA ALA A 381 -7.40 -17.03 0.01
C ALA A 381 -8.26 -18.29 0.25
N VAL A 382 -9.38 -18.13 0.99
CA VAL A 382 -10.35 -19.20 1.21
C VAL A 382 -10.97 -19.67 -0.11
N GLN A 383 -11.42 -18.75 -0.96
CA GLN A 383 -12.07 -19.08 -2.23
C GLN A 383 -11.12 -19.77 -3.22
N ALA A 384 -9.87 -19.35 -3.27
CA ALA A 384 -8.86 -20.00 -4.11
C ALA A 384 -8.53 -21.42 -3.58
N ALA A 385 -8.38 -21.58 -2.27
CA ALA A 385 -8.10 -22.87 -1.63
C ALA A 385 -9.23 -23.92 -1.81
N LEU A 386 -10.46 -23.46 -1.96
CA LEU A 386 -11.60 -24.33 -2.30
C LEU A 386 -11.57 -24.82 -3.75
N ARG A 387 -10.80 -24.19 -4.63
CA ARG A 387 -10.78 -24.47 -6.08
C ARG A 387 -9.45 -25.04 -6.57
N ALA A 388 -8.37 -24.73 -5.89
CA ALA A 388 -7.01 -25.19 -6.24
C ALA A 388 -6.33 -25.85 -5.04
N HIS A 389 -5.23 -26.55 -5.31
CA HIS A 389 -4.39 -27.13 -4.25
C HIS A 389 -3.47 -26.07 -3.66
N VAL A 390 -3.66 -25.79 -2.38
CA VAL A 390 -2.78 -24.98 -1.53
C VAL A 390 -2.43 -25.75 -0.25
N ASP A 391 -1.30 -25.43 0.37
CA ASP A 391 -0.80 -26.14 1.55
C ASP A 391 -1.25 -25.51 2.87
N GLY A 392 -1.97 -24.40 2.81
CA GLY A 392 -2.58 -23.75 3.96
C GLY A 392 -3.18 -22.39 3.63
N VAL A 393 -4.04 -21.92 4.52
CA VAL A 393 -4.70 -20.63 4.47
C VAL A 393 -4.49 -19.90 5.79
N ILE A 394 -4.08 -18.63 5.71
CA ILE A 394 -3.95 -17.71 6.84
C ILE A 394 -4.93 -16.57 6.58
N ALA A 395 -6.10 -16.67 7.18
CA ALA A 395 -7.20 -15.72 7.01
C ALA A 395 -7.25 -14.78 8.20
N ILE A 396 -6.83 -13.53 7.98
CA ILE A 396 -6.82 -12.48 9.00
C ILE A 396 -8.09 -11.66 8.87
N ASN A 397 -8.86 -11.54 9.93
CA ASN A 397 -10.15 -10.84 9.98
C ASN A 397 -11.05 -11.15 8.77
N PRO A 398 -11.27 -12.44 8.43
CA PRO A 398 -11.96 -12.80 7.20
C PRO A 398 -13.44 -12.41 7.24
N GLN A 399 -13.89 -11.71 6.19
CA GLN A 399 -15.30 -11.38 6.02
C GLN A 399 -16.03 -12.43 5.17
N LEU A 400 -16.27 -13.61 5.75
CA LEU A 400 -16.84 -14.77 5.04
C LEU A 400 -18.36 -14.69 4.78
N TYR A 401 -18.97 -13.53 4.95
CA TYR A 401 -20.38 -13.28 4.64
C TYR A 401 -20.62 -12.76 3.22
N TRP A 402 -19.57 -12.48 2.44
CA TRP A 402 -19.67 -12.03 1.05
C TRP A 402 -19.75 -13.19 0.10
N LEU A 403 -20.67 -13.12 -0.87
CA LEU A 403 -20.72 -14.07 -1.98
C LEU A 403 -19.88 -13.60 -3.16
N PRO A 404 -19.33 -14.52 -3.98
CA PRO A 404 -18.63 -14.16 -5.20
C PRO A 404 -19.53 -13.32 -6.12
N GLY A 405 -19.09 -12.11 -6.50
CA GLY A 405 -19.83 -11.21 -7.37
C GLY A 405 -20.84 -10.31 -6.67
N ASP A 406 -20.88 -10.27 -5.34
CA ASP A 406 -21.69 -9.29 -4.61
C ASP A 406 -21.29 -7.86 -5.03
N PRO A 407 -22.27 -6.96 -5.29
CA PRO A 407 -21.99 -5.59 -5.73
C PRO A 407 -21.47 -4.74 -4.56
N VAL A 408 -20.18 -4.93 -4.23
CA VAL A 408 -19.55 -4.30 -3.08
C VAL A 408 -19.51 -2.77 -3.22
N GLU A 409 -19.40 -2.24 -4.44
CA GLU A 409 -19.38 -0.80 -4.72
C GLU A 409 -20.66 -0.07 -4.25
N ALA A 410 -21.82 -0.67 -4.48
CA ALA A 410 -23.10 -0.13 -3.98
C ALA A 410 -23.18 -0.20 -2.44
N LEU A 411 -22.28 -0.93 -1.85
CA LEU A 411 -22.28 -1.28 -0.43
C LEU A 411 -21.14 -0.58 0.33
N LEU A 412 -20.04 -0.18 -0.31
CA LEU A 412 -18.92 0.55 0.32
C LEU A 412 -19.23 2.03 0.50
N SER A 413 -20.00 2.64 -0.39
CA SER A 413 -20.36 4.07 -0.32
C SER A 413 -21.13 4.49 0.94
N ASP A 414 -21.64 3.53 1.73
CA ASP A 414 -22.33 3.82 2.97
C ASP A 414 -22.15 2.71 4.03
N THR A 415 -20.93 2.58 4.53
CA THR A 415 -20.55 1.59 5.56
C THR A 415 -21.47 1.65 6.79
N ARG A 416 -22.02 2.82 7.11
CA ARG A 416 -22.88 3.02 8.27
C ARG A 416 -24.32 2.53 8.01
N LYS A 417 -24.89 2.86 6.87
CA LYS A 417 -26.22 2.35 6.44
C LYS A 417 -26.19 0.86 6.20
N ARG A 418 -25.07 0.37 5.74
CA ARG A 418 -24.84 -1.03 5.47
C ARG A 418 -24.74 -1.89 6.72
N ARG A 419 -23.95 -1.48 7.72
CA ARG A 419 -23.94 -2.14 9.03
C ARG A 419 -25.36 -2.17 9.62
N THR A 420 -26.14 -1.10 9.42
CA THR A 420 -27.52 -1.02 9.84
C THR A 420 -28.41 -1.95 9.00
N ALA A 421 -28.30 -1.96 7.68
CA ALA A 421 -29.12 -2.82 6.81
C ALA A 421 -28.80 -4.31 6.98
N ILE A 422 -27.51 -4.67 7.15
CA ILE A 422 -27.11 -6.05 7.51
C ILE A 422 -27.64 -6.39 8.90
N ARG A 423 -27.50 -5.50 9.88
CA ARG A 423 -28.05 -5.68 11.23
C ARG A 423 -29.57 -5.79 11.24
N GLU A 424 -30.29 -5.02 10.43
CA GLU A 424 -31.74 -5.05 10.36
C GLU A 424 -32.28 -6.27 9.58
N ARG A 425 -31.65 -6.61 8.44
CA ARG A 425 -31.94 -7.86 7.71
C ARG A 425 -31.67 -9.07 8.59
N ASP A 426 -30.60 -9.00 9.35
CA ASP A 426 -30.09 -10.07 10.22
C ASP A 426 -30.77 -10.09 11.58
N ALA A 427 -31.43 -9.03 12.03
CA ALA A 427 -32.17 -9.01 13.29
C ALA A 427 -33.25 -10.12 13.37
N LYS A 428 -33.83 -10.48 12.23
CA LYS A 428 -34.77 -11.61 12.12
C LYS A 428 -34.10 -12.98 12.05
N LEU A 429 -32.80 -13.04 11.76
CA LEU A 429 -31.99 -14.25 11.64
C LEU A 429 -30.92 -14.35 12.75
N ARG A 430 -31.01 -13.52 13.79
CA ARG A 430 -30.08 -13.50 14.94
C ARG A 430 -30.33 -14.60 15.96
N ASP A 431 -31.44 -15.33 15.83
CA ASP A 431 -31.71 -16.41 16.74
C ASP A 431 -30.80 -17.60 16.41
N GLN A 432 -29.83 -17.84 17.28
CA GLN A 432 -28.90 -18.96 17.18
C GLN A 432 -29.65 -20.29 17.03
N HIS A 433 -30.83 -20.43 17.68
CA HIS A 433 -31.67 -21.63 17.57
C HIS A 433 -32.20 -21.87 16.16
N VAL A 434 -32.42 -20.81 15.35
CA VAL A 434 -32.79 -20.94 13.94
C VAL A 434 -31.65 -21.54 13.13
N TRP A 435 -30.43 -21.06 13.36
CA TRP A 435 -29.24 -21.58 12.66
C TRP A 435 -28.87 -22.99 13.11
N ASP A 436 -29.02 -23.31 14.38
CA ASP A 436 -28.85 -24.68 14.90
C ASP A 436 -29.85 -25.63 14.30
N ALA A 437 -31.11 -25.21 14.13
CA ALA A 437 -32.15 -25.99 13.49
C ALA A 437 -31.90 -26.21 11.99
N LEU A 438 -31.43 -25.15 11.27
CA LEU A 438 -31.05 -25.25 9.86
C LEU A 438 -29.84 -26.19 9.68
N ASP A 439 -28.82 -26.05 10.53
CA ASP A 439 -27.66 -26.95 10.52
C ASP A 439 -28.05 -28.42 10.77
N ALA A 440 -29.00 -28.66 11.66
CA ALA A 440 -29.50 -30.00 11.96
C ALA A 440 -30.15 -30.71 10.75
N ILE A 441 -30.68 -29.93 9.80
CA ILE A 441 -31.27 -30.43 8.54
C ILE A 441 -30.34 -30.27 7.33
N GLY A 442 -29.06 -29.93 7.56
CA GLY A 442 -28.04 -29.81 6.51
C GLY A 442 -28.09 -28.54 5.70
N VAL A 443 -28.78 -27.49 6.18
CA VAL A 443 -28.80 -26.17 5.56
C VAL A 443 -27.78 -25.28 6.25
N TRP A 444 -26.67 -25.02 5.58
CA TRP A 444 -25.55 -24.26 6.14
C TRP A 444 -25.38 -22.90 5.43
N PRO A 445 -25.00 -21.84 6.16
CA PRO A 445 -24.57 -20.61 5.53
C PRO A 445 -23.30 -20.82 4.71
N PRO A 446 -23.04 -20.02 3.66
CA PRO A 446 -21.88 -20.20 2.80
C PRO A 446 -20.54 -20.30 3.56
N ALA A 447 -20.34 -19.49 4.59
CA ALA A 447 -19.13 -19.56 5.42
C ALA A 447 -18.92 -20.94 6.05
N ALA A 448 -19.97 -21.56 6.57
CA ALA A 448 -19.91 -22.92 7.13
C ALA A 448 -19.59 -23.97 6.06
N GLN A 449 -20.17 -23.82 4.85
CA GLN A 449 -19.86 -24.70 3.72
C GLN A 449 -18.40 -24.58 3.30
N TRP A 450 -17.87 -23.34 3.26
CA TRP A 450 -16.46 -23.10 2.88
C TRP A 450 -15.49 -23.65 3.91
N LEU A 451 -15.72 -23.44 5.21
CA LEU A 451 -14.87 -24.01 6.27
C LEU A 451 -14.88 -25.55 6.22
N HIS A 452 -16.07 -26.14 6.01
CA HIS A 452 -16.20 -27.58 5.83
C HIS A 452 -15.45 -28.08 4.59
N GLY A 453 -15.58 -27.39 3.45
CA GLY A 453 -14.86 -27.72 2.22
C GLY A 453 -13.34 -27.66 2.36
N LEU A 454 -12.81 -26.71 3.15
CA LEU A 454 -11.37 -26.68 3.48
C LEU A 454 -10.95 -27.90 4.29
N THR A 455 -11.76 -28.30 5.29
CA THR A 455 -11.51 -29.49 6.10
C THR A 455 -11.55 -30.78 5.26
N GLU A 456 -12.57 -30.94 4.39
CA GLU A 456 -12.66 -32.12 3.48
C GLU A 456 -11.45 -32.20 2.54
N ARG A 457 -10.97 -31.06 2.08
CA ARG A 457 -9.75 -30.94 1.25
C ARG A 457 -8.46 -31.08 2.06
N ARG A 458 -8.57 -31.18 3.39
CA ARG A 458 -7.43 -31.25 4.34
C ARG A 458 -6.50 -30.04 4.23
N VAL A 459 -7.05 -28.86 4.00
CA VAL A 459 -6.28 -27.61 3.94
C VAL A 459 -6.16 -27.04 5.34
N PRO A 460 -4.95 -27.03 5.95
CA PRO A 460 -4.73 -26.36 7.22
C PRO A 460 -5.15 -24.88 7.11
N THR A 461 -5.94 -24.39 8.05
CA THR A 461 -6.49 -23.04 8.00
C THR A 461 -6.34 -22.38 9.36
N LEU A 462 -5.65 -21.22 9.38
CA LEU A 462 -5.57 -20.31 10.52
C LEU A 462 -6.57 -19.18 10.31
N LEU A 463 -7.55 -19.06 11.18
CA LEU A 463 -8.42 -17.90 11.29
C LEU A 463 -7.87 -17.01 12.41
N LEU A 464 -7.32 -15.85 12.06
CA LEU A 464 -6.77 -14.90 13.00
C LEU A 464 -7.69 -13.69 13.07
N PHE A 465 -8.10 -13.31 14.27
CA PHE A 465 -9.03 -12.21 14.48
C PHE A 465 -8.46 -11.17 15.44
N ALA A 466 -8.76 -9.90 15.16
CA ALA A 466 -8.73 -8.87 16.15
C ALA A 466 -9.81 -9.11 17.20
N GLU A 467 -9.55 -8.74 18.45
CA GLU A 467 -10.55 -8.83 19.50
C GLU A 467 -11.77 -7.94 19.15
N GLY A 468 -12.97 -8.53 19.18
CA GLY A 468 -14.21 -7.85 18.80
C GLY A 468 -14.41 -7.63 17.29
N ASP A 469 -13.70 -8.38 16.44
CA ASP A 469 -13.89 -8.31 15.00
C ASP A 469 -15.26 -8.84 14.54
N ASP A 470 -15.92 -8.11 13.67
CA ASP A 470 -17.25 -8.45 13.12
C ASP A 470 -17.26 -9.82 12.41
N GLY A 471 -16.12 -10.26 11.84
CA GLY A 471 -16.01 -11.55 11.14
C GLY A 471 -16.10 -12.74 12.11
N LEU A 472 -15.50 -12.62 13.29
CA LEU A 472 -15.60 -13.64 14.32
C LEU A 472 -17.01 -13.68 14.91
N GLU A 473 -17.58 -12.51 15.26
CA GLU A 473 -18.96 -12.42 15.75
C GLU A 473 -19.94 -13.08 14.76
N PHE A 474 -19.74 -12.86 13.45
CA PHE A 474 -20.54 -13.50 12.41
C PHE A 474 -20.42 -15.03 12.43
N LEU A 475 -19.20 -15.56 12.53
CA LEU A 475 -18.98 -17.02 12.55
C LEU A 475 -19.55 -17.66 13.82
N GLU A 476 -19.37 -17.05 14.97
CA GLU A 476 -19.92 -17.53 16.24
C GLU A 476 -21.45 -17.47 16.26
N MET A 477 -22.05 -16.45 15.66
CA MET A 477 -23.50 -16.31 15.64
C MET A 477 -24.17 -17.26 14.64
N ARG A 478 -23.57 -17.47 13.45
CA ARG A 478 -24.21 -18.20 12.34
C ARG A 478 -23.67 -19.57 12.05
N CYS A 479 -22.45 -19.83 12.50
CA CYS A 479 -21.74 -21.06 12.19
C CYS A 479 -21.24 -21.78 13.46
N ALA A 480 -21.69 -21.40 14.65
CA ALA A 480 -21.15 -21.84 15.93
C ALA A 480 -20.93 -23.36 16.03
N ARG A 481 -21.98 -24.14 15.73
CA ARG A 481 -21.91 -25.59 15.77
C ARG A 481 -20.93 -26.17 14.76
N ARG A 482 -20.99 -25.68 13.51
CA ARG A 482 -20.08 -26.14 12.44
C ARG A 482 -18.65 -25.69 12.73
N LEU A 483 -18.43 -24.45 13.12
CA LEU A 483 -17.11 -23.95 13.50
C LEU A 483 -16.48 -24.83 14.58
N LYS A 484 -17.25 -25.21 15.61
CA LYS A 484 -16.80 -26.11 16.67
C LYS A 484 -16.42 -27.51 16.12
N GLN A 485 -17.16 -28.01 15.15
CA GLN A 485 -16.85 -29.30 14.51
C GLN A 485 -15.57 -29.23 13.67
N GLU A 486 -15.39 -28.14 12.88
CA GLU A 486 -14.19 -27.95 12.05
C GLU A 486 -12.94 -27.71 12.90
N LEU A 487 -13.07 -27.00 14.03
CA LEU A 487 -12.01 -26.85 15.03
C LEU A 487 -11.63 -28.22 15.63
N ALA A 488 -12.62 -29.04 15.98
CA ALA A 488 -12.40 -30.38 16.53
C ALA A 488 -11.76 -31.33 15.50
N ALA A 489 -12.02 -31.16 14.21
CA ALA A 489 -11.37 -31.90 13.12
C ALA A 489 -9.86 -31.57 12.99
N GLY A 490 -9.40 -30.45 13.57
CA GLY A 490 -8.00 -30.08 13.67
C GLY A 490 -7.38 -29.38 12.44
N TYR A 491 -8.15 -29.21 11.36
CA TYR A 491 -7.69 -28.50 10.17
C TYR A 491 -7.90 -26.98 10.27
N VAL A 492 -8.90 -26.53 11.02
CA VAL A 492 -9.17 -25.12 11.30
C VAL A 492 -8.67 -24.79 12.70
N ARG A 493 -7.97 -23.67 12.83
CA ARG A 493 -7.53 -23.10 14.12
C ARG A 493 -7.94 -21.64 14.19
N THR A 494 -8.31 -21.17 15.37
CA THR A 494 -8.62 -19.76 15.62
C THR A 494 -7.63 -19.18 16.60
N VAL A 495 -7.19 -17.93 16.33
CA VAL A 495 -6.35 -17.13 17.22
C VAL A 495 -6.97 -15.75 17.30
N GLN A 496 -7.12 -15.20 18.50
CA GLN A 496 -7.50 -13.82 18.72
C GLN A 496 -6.29 -13.05 19.20
N ILE A 497 -6.05 -11.88 18.62
CA ILE A 497 -5.03 -10.94 19.06
C ILE A 497 -5.73 -9.81 19.81
N PRO A 498 -5.45 -9.64 21.11
CA PRO A 498 -6.04 -8.58 21.89
C PRO A 498 -5.48 -7.23 21.46
N ASP A 499 -6.26 -6.18 21.66
CA ASP A 499 -5.84 -4.81 21.44
C ASP A 499 -5.18 -4.58 20.08
N ILE A 500 -5.77 -5.11 19.01
CA ILE A 500 -5.44 -4.82 17.62
C ILE A 500 -6.73 -4.45 16.87
N ASP A 501 -6.64 -3.59 15.88
CA ASP A 501 -7.79 -3.19 15.06
C ASP A 501 -7.96 -4.10 13.83
N HIS A 502 -9.11 -3.97 13.14
CA HIS A 502 -9.43 -4.77 11.95
C HIS A 502 -8.34 -4.67 10.87
N GLN A 503 -7.76 -3.49 10.66
CA GLN A 503 -6.76 -3.22 9.62
C GLN A 503 -5.33 -3.54 10.05
N MET A 504 -5.11 -4.04 11.27
CA MET A 504 -3.77 -4.30 11.82
C MET A 504 -2.87 -3.04 11.88
N TYR A 505 -3.47 -1.87 12.08
CA TYR A 505 -2.76 -0.59 12.15
C TYR A 505 -1.98 -0.37 13.44
N ARG A 506 -2.29 -1.12 14.51
CA ARG A 506 -1.53 -1.07 15.76
C ARG A 506 -0.21 -1.82 15.60
N THR A 507 0.80 -1.08 15.17
CA THR A 507 2.11 -1.62 14.76
C THR A 507 2.80 -2.40 15.87
N TRP A 508 2.62 -2.01 17.15
CA TRP A 508 3.19 -2.70 18.30
C TRP A 508 2.61 -4.11 18.56
N ARG A 509 1.46 -4.45 17.97
CA ARG A 509 0.85 -5.79 18.05
C ARG A 509 1.21 -6.70 16.87
N ARG A 510 1.84 -6.19 15.85
CA ARG A 510 2.19 -6.98 14.64
C ARG A 510 3.10 -8.17 14.93
N GLY A 511 3.96 -8.07 15.93
CA GLY A 511 4.80 -9.18 16.37
C GLY A 511 4.02 -10.42 16.82
N GLU A 512 2.83 -10.25 17.40
CA GLU A 512 1.96 -11.35 17.80
C GLU A 512 1.34 -12.05 16.58
N VAL A 513 0.95 -11.26 15.55
CA VAL A 513 0.47 -11.81 14.27
C VAL A 513 1.56 -12.65 13.61
N VAL A 514 2.78 -12.12 13.51
CA VAL A 514 3.93 -12.85 12.95
C VAL A 514 4.20 -14.13 13.74
N THR A 515 4.13 -14.08 15.07
CA THR A 515 4.33 -15.25 15.94
C THR A 515 3.28 -16.34 15.67
N ALA A 516 2.01 -15.95 15.57
CA ALA A 516 0.92 -16.88 15.27
C ALA A 516 1.09 -17.51 13.87
N VAL A 517 1.46 -16.70 12.86
CA VAL A 517 1.71 -17.18 11.50
C VAL A 517 2.89 -18.14 11.47
N ARG A 518 4.03 -17.80 12.11
CA ARG A 518 5.21 -18.68 12.19
C ARG A 518 4.87 -20.02 12.84
N ALA A 519 4.21 -20.00 13.98
CA ALA A 519 3.78 -21.24 14.65
C ALA A 519 2.86 -22.11 13.76
N PHE A 520 2.02 -21.48 12.95
CA PHE A 520 1.12 -22.18 12.04
C PHE A 520 1.86 -22.84 10.88
N ILE A 521 2.87 -22.18 10.30
CA ILE A 521 3.65 -22.70 9.17
C ILE A 521 4.78 -23.65 9.60
N GLY A 522 5.02 -23.80 10.91
CA GLY A 522 6.03 -24.71 11.49
C GLY A 522 7.43 -24.08 11.61
N LEU A 523 7.52 -22.75 11.86
CA LEU A 523 8.76 -21.99 12.07
C LEU A 523 8.88 -21.46 13.49
#